data_1467dcf0c3da4e84239e004d702c75aa
#
_entry.id   1467dcf0c3da4e84239e004d702c75aa
#
_cell.length_a   1.000
_cell.length_b   1.000
_cell.length_c   1.000
_cell.angle_alpha   90.00
_cell.angle_beta   90.00
_cell.angle_gamma   90.00
#
_symmetry.space_group_name_H-M   'P 1'
#
loop_
_entity.id
_entity.type
_entity.pdbx_description
1 polymer ?
#
loop_
_entity_poly.entity_id
_entity_poly.type
_entity_poly.pdbx_seq_one_letter_code
_entity_poly.pdbx_strand_id
1 'polypeptide(L)'
;MEKTVITVVGKDGVGIIAKVCNYLASNNVNILDISQTITGGFFNMMMVVDPAGSSKDIALLSSELKQIGEEIGVVIQAQNEKNL
;
A
#
# COMPACT_ATOMS: atom_id res chain seq x y z
N MET A 1 -4.02 12.46 14.38
CA MET A 1 -4.23 11.31 13.49
C MET A 1 -2.88 10.87 12.93
N GLU A 2 -2.55 9.61 13.10
CA GLU A 2 -1.33 9.08 12.53
C GLU A 2 -1.59 8.56 11.13
N LYS A 3 -0.78 8.98 10.19
CA LYS A 3 -0.87 8.54 8.81
C LYS A 3 0.18 7.47 8.53
N THR A 4 -0.12 6.61 7.61
CA THR A 4 0.79 5.59 7.13
C THR A 4 1.10 5.86 5.66
N VAL A 5 2.35 5.70 5.29
CA VAL A 5 2.79 5.81 3.90
C VAL A 5 3.02 4.41 3.37
N ILE A 6 2.37 4.08 2.26
CA ILE A 6 2.51 2.79 1.59
C ILE A 6 3.17 3.03 0.25
N THR A 7 4.24 2.29 -0.02
CA THR A 7 4.92 2.33 -1.31
C THR A 7 4.80 0.99 -2.00
N VAL A 8 4.57 1.03 -3.31
CA VAL A 8 4.47 -0.16 -4.16
C VAL A 8 5.41 0.02 -5.33
N VAL A 9 6.35 -0.89 -5.50
CA VAL A 9 7.37 -0.81 -6.55
C VAL A 9 7.50 -2.17 -7.22
N GLY A 10 7.50 -2.19 -8.54
CA GLY A 10 7.71 -3.42 -9.28
C GLY A 10 7.42 -3.24 -10.76
N LYS A 11 7.42 -4.35 -11.48
CA LYS A 11 7.02 -4.32 -12.89
C LYS A 11 5.54 -3.97 -12.98
N ASP A 12 5.21 -3.13 -13.96
CA ASP A 12 3.82 -2.80 -14.23
C ASP A 12 3.04 -4.06 -14.61
N GLY A 13 1.83 -4.15 -14.12
CA GLY A 13 0.97 -5.30 -14.38
C GLY A 13 -0.49 -4.97 -14.11
N VAL A 14 -1.35 -5.81 -14.70
CA VAL A 14 -2.79 -5.64 -14.56
C VAL A 14 -3.22 -5.92 -13.12
N GLY A 15 -4.03 -5.03 -12.56
CA GLY A 15 -4.70 -5.28 -11.30
C GLY A 15 -3.90 -4.95 -10.04
N ILE A 16 -2.69 -4.39 -10.16
CA ILE A 16 -1.88 -4.04 -8.97
C ILE A 16 -2.65 -3.05 -8.09
N ILE A 17 -3.13 -1.96 -8.66
CA ILE A 17 -3.85 -0.93 -7.91
C ILE A 17 -5.12 -1.52 -7.29
N ALA A 18 -5.88 -2.29 -8.05
CA ALA A 18 -7.12 -2.88 -7.58
C ALA A 18 -6.88 -3.81 -6.39
N LYS A 19 -5.83 -4.63 -6.45
CA LYS A 19 -5.50 -5.58 -5.38
C LYS A 19 -5.16 -4.84 -4.08
N VAL A 20 -4.32 -3.83 -4.17
CA VAL A 20 -3.90 -3.05 -2.99
C VAL A 20 -5.08 -2.26 -2.44
N CYS A 21 -5.83 -1.57 -3.29
CA CYS A 21 -6.97 -0.76 -2.85
C CYS A 21 -8.09 -1.62 -2.26
N ASN A 22 -8.36 -2.78 -2.84
CA ASN A 22 -9.37 -3.70 -2.29
C ASN A 22 -8.97 -4.21 -0.91
N TYR A 23 -7.70 -4.53 -0.72
CA TYR A 23 -7.20 -4.93 0.59
C TYR A 23 -7.43 -3.83 1.61
N LEU A 24 -7.05 -2.59 1.29
CA LEU A 24 -7.19 -1.47 2.20
C LEU A 24 -8.67 -1.21 2.53
N ALA A 25 -9.53 -1.22 1.53
CA ALA A 25 -10.96 -1.01 1.73
C ALA A 25 -11.56 -2.10 2.63
N SER A 26 -11.19 -3.36 2.41
CA SER A 26 -11.69 -4.50 3.19
C SER A 26 -11.27 -4.44 4.65
N ASN A 27 -10.22 -3.70 4.96
CA ASN A 27 -9.71 -3.56 6.32
C ASN A 27 -10.00 -2.18 6.92
N ASN A 28 -10.90 -1.42 6.31
CA ASN A 28 -11.31 -0.10 6.79
C ASN A 28 -10.16 0.91 6.89
N VAL A 29 -9.21 0.80 5.99
CA VAL A 29 -8.13 1.78 5.88
C VAL A 29 -8.54 2.83 4.86
N ASN A 30 -8.60 4.08 5.28
CA ASN A 30 -9.01 5.18 4.40
C ASN A 30 -7.82 5.69 3.60
N ILE A 31 -7.98 5.78 2.29
CA ILE A 31 -6.94 6.32 1.40
C ILE A 31 -7.11 7.83 1.33
N LEU A 32 -6.07 8.56 1.70
CA LEU A 32 -6.07 10.01 1.72
C LEU A 32 -5.47 10.61 0.46
N ASP A 33 -4.45 9.95 -0.11
CA ASP A 33 -3.76 10.44 -1.29
C ASP A 33 -3.08 9.27 -2.02
N ILE A 34 -3.01 9.36 -3.33
CA ILE A 34 -2.31 8.39 -4.18
C ILE A 34 -1.52 9.15 -5.23
N SER A 35 -0.25 8.78 -5.39
CA SER A 35 0.60 9.26 -6.46
C SER A 35 1.23 8.05 -7.14
N GLN A 36 1.21 8.02 -8.47
CA GLN A 36 1.77 6.89 -9.19
C GLN A 36 2.47 7.36 -10.46
N THR A 37 3.51 6.62 -10.84
CA THR A 37 4.23 6.84 -12.09
C THR A 37 4.60 5.49 -12.69
N ILE A 38 4.71 5.45 -14.01
CA ILE A 38 5.22 4.29 -14.73
C ILE A 38 6.41 4.77 -15.54
N THR A 39 7.58 4.19 -15.28
CA THR A 39 8.82 4.60 -15.93
C THR A 39 9.57 3.36 -16.39
N GLY A 40 9.81 3.23 -17.70
CA GLY A 40 10.55 2.10 -18.25
C GLY A 40 9.93 0.75 -17.93
N GLY A 41 8.61 0.66 -17.85
CA GLY A 41 7.90 -0.58 -17.52
C GLY A 41 7.84 -0.88 -16.03
N PHE A 42 8.35 0.01 -15.19
CA PHE A 42 8.27 -0.14 -13.73
C PHE A 42 7.17 0.76 -13.18
N PHE A 43 6.40 0.18 -12.27
CA PHE A 43 5.31 0.84 -11.57
C PHE A 43 5.81 1.33 -10.22
N ASN A 44 5.55 2.60 -9.92
CA ASN A 44 5.84 3.20 -8.61
C ASN A 44 4.60 3.87 -8.10
N MET A 45 4.16 3.51 -6.91
CA MET A 45 2.99 4.10 -6.29
C MET A 45 3.31 4.47 -4.85
N MET A 46 2.89 5.67 -4.44
CA MET A 46 2.93 6.09 -3.05
C MET A 46 1.52 6.44 -2.62
N MET A 47 1.11 5.91 -1.50
CA MET A 47 -0.21 6.18 -0.91
C MET A 47 -0.03 6.71 0.49
N VAL A 48 -0.85 7.70 0.86
CA VAL A 48 -0.98 8.14 2.24
C VAL A 48 -2.34 7.66 2.73
N VAL A 49 -2.35 6.91 3.81
CA VAL A 49 -3.58 6.29 4.31
C VAL A 49 -3.76 6.56 5.80
N ASP A 50 -5.01 6.47 6.24
CA ASP A 50 -5.39 6.55 7.65
C ASP A 50 -5.91 5.19 8.10
N PRO A 51 -5.15 4.46 8.93
CA PRO A 51 -5.56 3.13 9.38
C PRO A 51 -6.42 3.13 10.64
N ALA A 52 -6.85 4.29 11.14
CA ALA A 52 -7.55 4.39 12.43
C ALA A 52 -8.83 3.57 12.50
N GLY A 53 -9.51 3.37 11.36
CA GLY A 53 -10.74 2.58 11.31
C GLY A 53 -10.53 1.07 11.24
N SER A 54 -9.28 0.60 11.10
CA SER A 54 -8.99 -0.81 11.01
C SER A 54 -8.86 -1.46 12.38
N SER A 55 -9.30 -2.72 12.47
CA SER A 55 -9.08 -3.52 13.68
C SER A 55 -7.67 -4.10 13.76
N LYS A 56 -6.91 -4.01 12.66
CA LYS A 56 -5.54 -4.51 12.59
C LYS A 56 -4.56 -3.38 12.90
N ASP A 57 -3.47 -3.69 13.60
CA ASP A 57 -2.42 -2.71 13.84
C ASP A 57 -1.54 -2.57 12.59
N ILE A 58 -0.64 -1.59 12.61
CA ILE A 58 0.21 -1.31 11.46
C ILE A 58 1.17 -2.46 11.15
N ALA A 59 1.61 -3.18 12.16
CA ALA A 59 2.51 -4.31 11.96
C ALA A 59 1.83 -5.43 11.17
N LEU A 60 0.58 -5.73 11.49
CA LEU A 60 -0.18 -6.74 10.77
C LEU A 60 -0.54 -6.28 9.36
N LEU A 61 -0.98 -5.05 9.21
CA LEU A 61 -1.27 -4.48 7.89
C LEU A 61 -0.03 -4.53 6.99
N SER A 62 1.12 -4.15 7.53
CA SER A 62 2.39 -4.16 6.80
C SER A 62 2.77 -5.57 6.36
N SER A 63 2.62 -6.55 7.25
CA SER A 63 2.93 -7.95 6.97
C SER A 63 2.01 -8.51 5.87
N GLU A 64 0.72 -8.22 5.96
CA GLU A 64 -0.23 -8.72 4.96
C GLU A 64 -0.03 -8.05 3.61
N LEU A 65 0.26 -6.75 3.59
CA LEU A 65 0.56 -6.05 2.34
C LEU A 65 1.82 -6.59 1.69
N LYS A 66 2.85 -6.88 2.47
CA LYS A 66 4.07 -7.49 1.95
C LYS A 66 3.78 -8.83 1.28
N GLN A 67 2.94 -9.64 1.90
CA GLN A 67 2.55 -10.93 1.34
C GLN A 67 1.77 -10.76 0.04
N ILE A 68 0.86 -9.81 -0.02
CA ILE A 68 0.14 -9.49 -1.26
C ILE A 68 1.14 -9.11 -2.36
N GLY A 69 2.13 -8.29 -2.03
CA GLY A 69 3.17 -7.91 -2.97
C GLY A 69 3.92 -9.10 -3.53
N GLU A 70 4.28 -10.05 -2.67
CA GLU A 70 4.95 -11.27 -3.11
C GLU A 70 4.08 -12.08 -4.07
N GLU A 71 2.77 -12.14 -3.83
CA GLU A 71 1.84 -12.86 -4.70
C GLU A 71 1.71 -12.24 -6.09
N ILE A 72 1.74 -10.92 -6.18
CA ILE A 72 1.55 -10.22 -7.45
C ILE A 72 2.84 -9.70 -8.08
N GLY A 73 3.99 -9.97 -7.45
CA GLY A 73 5.29 -9.67 -8.03
C GLY A 73 5.75 -8.22 -7.85
N VAL A 74 5.31 -7.56 -6.78
CA VAL A 74 5.77 -6.21 -6.44
C VAL A 74 6.25 -6.16 -5.00
N VAL A 75 6.98 -5.11 -4.65
CA VAL A 75 7.43 -4.87 -3.27
C VAL A 75 6.53 -3.81 -2.66
N ILE A 76 5.82 -4.18 -1.60
CA ILE A 76 4.94 -3.26 -0.87
C ILE A 76 5.53 -3.04 0.51
N GLN A 77 5.69 -1.77 0.88
CA GLN A 77 6.16 -1.36 2.22
C GLN A 77 5.17 -0.38 2.81
N ALA A 78 4.93 -0.53 4.11
CA ALA A 78 4.06 0.37 4.85
C ALA A 78 4.80 0.86 6.10
N GLN A 79 4.82 2.18 6.30
CA GLN A 79 5.50 2.81 7.41
C GLN A 79 4.64 3.93 7.97
N ASN A 80 4.72 4.12 9.29
CA ASN A 80 4.17 5.33 9.91
C ASN A 80 4.92 6.54 9.34
N GLU A 81 4.21 7.63 9.05
CA GLU A 81 4.82 8.83 8.47
C GLU A 81 5.95 9.41 9.33
N LYS A 82 5.90 9.17 10.65
CA LYS A 82 6.95 9.64 11.58
C LYS A 82 8.28 8.92 11.39
N ASN A 83 8.29 7.80 10.68
CA ASN A 83 9.51 7.01 10.45
C ASN A 83 10.16 7.31 9.10
N LEU A 84 9.71 8.31 8.40
CA LEU A 84 10.26 8.70 7.11
C LEU A 84 11.41 9.70 7.22
#